data_b68b3f8c833715f5ccf64124bf5f1b85
#
_entry.id   b68b3f8c833715f5ccf64124bf5f1b85
#
_cell.length_a   1.000
_cell.length_b   1.000
_cell.length_c   1.000
_cell.angle_alpha   90.00
_cell.angle_beta   90.00
_cell.angle_gamma   90.00
#
_symmetry.space_group_name_H-M   'P 1'
#
loop_
_entity.id
_entity.type
_entity.pdbx_description
1 polymer ?
#
loop_
_entity_poly.entity_id
_entity_poly.type
_entity_poly.pdbx_seq_one_letter_code
_entity_poly.pdbx_strand_id
1 'polypeptide(L)'
;YYTMQRAERGDYKEALEKLFADGRAYECFVTKDELDLMRKIQSSQGKPPHYDNRHRNLTEAEKDAFRAEGRESVIRFKLNEGKIHFDDMVRGTVEFDAANLGGDPVIIRSNGVPIFAFGGAVDDVNQKITHVIRGEDHVTNTAIQVQIFEALGGTVPIFAHMPMLAAEDGSKLSKRLDSFSLQEMRAEGYHPLAILNYIAS
;
A
#
# COMPACT_ATOMS: atom_id res chain seq x y z
N TYR A 1 1.41 11.48 -10.01
CA TYR A 1 2.07 12.72 -10.46
C TYR A 1 2.61 13.54 -9.27
N TYR A 2 1.73 13.86 -8.30
CA TYR A 2 2.11 14.63 -7.09
C TYR A 2 3.18 13.93 -6.25
N THR A 3 3.03 12.63 -6.01
CA THR A 3 4.01 11.81 -5.27
C THR A 3 5.38 11.78 -5.98
N MET A 4 5.41 11.72 -7.32
CA MET A 4 6.67 11.78 -8.08
C MET A 4 7.38 13.10 -7.89
N GLN A 5 6.68 14.22 -8.00
CA GLN A 5 7.26 15.55 -7.78
C GLN A 5 7.81 15.72 -6.37
N ARG A 6 7.11 15.19 -5.36
CA ARG A 6 7.58 15.22 -3.97
C ARG A 6 8.81 14.33 -3.76
N ALA A 7 8.85 13.16 -4.41
CA ALA A 7 10.00 12.28 -4.39
C ALA A 7 11.25 12.97 -4.99
N GLU A 8 11.09 13.65 -6.13
CA GLU A 8 12.16 14.42 -6.77
C GLU A 8 12.68 15.56 -5.87
N ARG A 9 11.84 16.19 -5.06
CA ARG A 9 12.25 17.19 -4.06
C ARG A 9 12.87 16.58 -2.80
N GLY A 10 12.82 15.26 -2.65
CA GLY A 10 13.33 14.57 -1.47
C GLY A 10 12.42 14.62 -0.24
N ASP A 11 11.14 14.95 -0.40
CA ASP A 11 10.18 15.11 0.70
C ASP A 11 10.01 13.84 1.55
N TYR A 12 10.38 12.65 1.01
CA TYR A 12 10.28 11.36 1.71
C TYR A 12 11.60 10.87 2.29
N LYS A 13 12.69 11.62 2.09
CA LYS A 13 14.04 11.17 2.44
C LYS A 13 14.22 11.01 3.95
N GLU A 14 13.80 12.01 4.72
CA GLU A 14 13.91 11.99 6.19
C GLU A 14 13.15 10.80 6.80
N ALA A 15 11.93 10.55 6.34
CA ALA A 15 11.13 9.41 6.77
C ALA A 15 11.82 8.07 6.45
N LEU A 16 12.42 7.96 5.25
CA LEU A 16 13.14 6.77 4.83
C LEU A 16 14.41 6.55 5.67
N GLU A 17 15.20 7.60 5.91
CA GLU A 17 16.41 7.57 6.75
C GLU A 17 16.06 7.11 8.18
N LYS A 18 14.96 7.62 8.74
CA LYS A 18 14.44 7.16 10.03
C LYS A 18 14.14 5.67 10.03
N LEU A 19 13.43 5.17 9.01
CA LEU A 19 13.10 3.74 8.93
C LEU A 19 14.35 2.86 8.81
N PHE A 20 15.38 3.31 8.10
CA PHE A 20 16.66 2.60 8.05
C PHE A 20 17.38 2.61 9.39
N ALA A 21 17.43 3.75 10.08
CA ALA A 21 18.07 3.87 11.39
C ALA A 21 17.40 2.99 12.44
N ASP A 22 16.08 2.87 12.38
CA ASP A 22 15.27 2.05 13.28
C ASP A 22 15.22 0.55 12.86
N GLY A 23 15.92 0.17 11.78
CA GLY A 23 15.94 -1.20 11.27
C GLY A 23 14.58 -1.66 10.70
N ARG A 24 13.70 -0.71 10.33
CA ARG A 24 12.37 -0.95 9.77
C ARG A 24 12.34 -0.91 8.24
N ALA A 25 13.45 -0.57 7.59
CA ALA A 25 13.61 -0.63 6.15
C ALA A 25 14.90 -1.34 5.77
N TYR A 26 14.91 -2.00 4.61
CA TYR A 26 16.07 -2.69 4.07
C TYR A 26 16.05 -2.75 2.55
N GLU A 27 17.23 -2.87 1.95
CA GLU A 27 17.40 -3.09 0.51
C GLU A 27 17.09 -4.54 0.14
N CYS A 28 16.36 -4.71 -0.93
CA CYS A 28 15.99 -6.02 -1.47
C CYS A 28 16.39 -6.10 -2.95
N PHE A 29 17.23 -7.05 -3.29
CA PHE A 29 17.77 -7.28 -4.64
C PHE A 29 17.11 -8.46 -5.37
N VAL A 30 15.98 -8.97 -4.86
CA VAL A 30 15.23 -10.04 -5.51
C VAL A 30 14.70 -9.54 -6.84
N THR A 31 15.02 -10.26 -7.92
CA THR A 31 14.60 -9.91 -9.28
C THR A 31 13.13 -10.24 -9.52
N LYS A 32 12.56 -9.66 -10.58
CA LYS A 32 11.19 -9.97 -10.99
C LYS A 32 11.03 -11.46 -11.32
N ASP A 33 12.01 -12.05 -12.01
CA ASP A 33 11.96 -13.47 -12.41
C ASP A 33 11.99 -14.40 -11.19
N GLU A 34 12.81 -14.07 -10.18
CA GLU A 34 12.85 -14.81 -8.91
C GLU A 34 11.52 -14.71 -8.16
N LEU A 35 10.87 -13.52 -8.14
CA LEU A 35 9.55 -13.35 -7.53
C LEU A 35 8.47 -14.12 -8.29
N ASP A 36 8.51 -14.11 -9.62
CA ASP A 36 7.53 -14.83 -10.44
C ASP A 36 7.70 -16.35 -10.33
N LEU A 37 8.94 -16.84 -10.22
CA LEU A 37 9.21 -18.26 -9.93
C LEU A 37 8.67 -18.65 -8.54
N MET A 38 8.92 -17.83 -7.53
CA MET A 38 8.43 -18.05 -6.17
C MET A 38 6.90 -18.15 -6.15
N ARG A 39 6.22 -17.22 -6.82
CA ARG A 39 4.74 -17.21 -6.93
C ARG A 39 4.20 -18.46 -7.63
N LYS A 40 4.86 -18.90 -8.72
CA LYS A 40 4.49 -20.13 -9.42
C LYS A 40 4.60 -21.36 -8.53
N ILE A 41 5.70 -21.48 -7.79
CA ILE A 41 5.91 -22.59 -6.84
C ILE A 41 4.83 -22.57 -5.75
N GLN A 42 4.56 -21.41 -5.15
CA GLN A 42 3.54 -21.27 -4.10
C GLN A 42 2.14 -21.59 -4.63
N SER A 43 1.80 -21.09 -5.82
CA SER A 43 0.52 -21.38 -6.48
C SER A 43 0.34 -22.87 -6.77
N SER A 44 1.40 -23.58 -7.22
CA SER A 44 1.36 -25.01 -7.46
C SER A 44 1.15 -25.84 -6.17
N GLN A 45 1.49 -25.24 -5.02
CA GLN A 45 1.27 -25.82 -3.67
C GLN A 45 -0.07 -25.39 -3.04
N GLY A 46 -0.91 -24.64 -3.77
CA GLY A 46 -2.16 -24.07 -3.25
C GLY A 46 -1.97 -22.97 -2.20
N LYS A 47 -0.76 -22.38 -2.12
CA LYS A 47 -0.45 -21.31 -1.19
C LYS A 47 -0.65 -19.94 -1.83
N PRO A 48 -1.11 -18.92 -1.08
CA PRO A 48 -1.18 -17.55 -1.59
C PRO A 48 0.23 -17.00 -1.90
N PRO A 49 0.35 -16.08 -2.86
CA PRO A 49 1.62 -15.42 -3.16
C PRO A 49 2.16 -14.68 -1.93
N HIS A 50 3.38 -15.02 -1.53
CA HIS A 50 4.03 -14.46 -0.37
C HIS A 50 5.53 -14.24 -0.65
N TYR A 51 6.04 -13.05 -0.35
CA TYR A 51 7.47 -12.80 -0.35
C TYR A 51 8.07 -13.34 0.96
N ASP A 52 9.06 -14.20 0.87
CA ASP A 52 9.62 -14.94 2.02
C ASP A 52 10.60 -14.13 2.88
N ASN A 53 10.75 -12.85 2.62
CA ASN A 53 11.60 -11.92 3.37
C ASN A 53 13.09 -12.29 3.39
N ARG A 54 13.57 -13.09 2.41
CA ARG A 54 14.94 -13.63 2.37
C ARG A 54 16.06 -12.60 2.43
N HIS A 55 15.79 -11.36 1.99
CA HIS A 55 16.80 -10.28 2.01
C HIS A 55 16.71 -9.38 3.25
N ARG A 56 15.89 -9.73 4.24
CA ARG A 56 15.66 -8.93 5.47
C ARG A 56 16.95 -8.65 6.25
N ASN A 57 17.89 -9.56 6.21
CA ASN A 57 19.08 -9.53 7.06
C ASN A 57 20.38 -9.71 6.25
N LEU A 58 20.44 -9.19 5.02
CA LEU A 58 21.66 -9.21 4.22
C LEU A 58 22.76 -8.40 4.90
N THR A 59 23.95 -8.97 4.92
CA THR A 59 25.18 -8.26 5.28
C THR A 59 25.58 -7.28 4.17
N GLU A 60 26.39 -6.28 4.48
CA GLU A 60 26.87 -5.34 3.45
C GLU A 60 27.68 -6.07 2.36
N ALA A 61 28.46 -7.10 2.71
CA ALA A 61 29.19 -7.89 1.72
C ALA A 61 28.25 -8.60 0.72
N GLU A 62 27.12 -9.13 1.19
CA GLU A 62 26.12 -9.74 0.31
C GLU A 62 25.40 -8.70 -0.58
N LYS A 63 25.11 -7.52 -0.03
CA LYS A 63 24.55 -6.42 -0.81
C LYS A 63 25.53 -5.96 -1.89
N ASP A 64 26.80 -5.84 -1.56
CA ASP A 64 27.84 -5.44 -2.50
C ASP A 64 28.03 -6.49 -3.62
N ALA A 65 27.92 -7.79 -3.30
CA ALA A 65 27.91 -8.84 -4.30
C ALA A 65 26.74 -8.68 -5.30
N PHE A 66 25.50 -8.42 -4.80
CA PHE A 66 24.36 -8.17 -5.68
C PHE A 66 24.52 -6.89 -6.52
N ARG A 67 25.10 -5.83 -5.95
CA ARG A 67 25.42 -4.58 -6.69
C ARG A 67 26.46 -4.85 -7.79
N ALA A 68 27.48 -5.69 -7.51
CA ALA A 68 28.48 -6.09 -8.49
C ALA A 68 27.91 -6.94 -9.64
N GLU A 69 26.84 -7.71 -9.37
CA GLU A 69 26.06 -8.40 -10.39
C GLU A 69 25.18 -7.46 -11.24
N GLY A 70 25.14 -6.16 -10.93
CA GLY A 70 24.31 -5.17 -11.62
C GLY A 70 22.83 -5.25 -11.24
N ARG A 71 22.47 -5.87 -10.10
CA ARG A 71 21.07 -5.94 -9.65
C ARG A 71 20.61 -4.59 -9.10
N GLU A 72 19.45 -4.16 -9.56
CA GLU A 72 18.75 -3.03 -8.95
C GLU A 72 18.14 -3.43 -7.61
N SER A 73 18.14 -2.52 -6.64
CA SER A 73 17.47 -2.72 -5.38
C SER A 73 16.14 -1.96 -5.31
N VAL A 74 15.21 -2.52 -4.56
CA VAL A 74 14.02 -1.84 -4.03
C VAL A 74 14.15 -1.73 -2.52
N ILE A 75 13.47 -0.77 -1.90
CA ILE A 75 13.41 -0.71 -0.45
C ILE A 75 12.12 -1.38 0.02
N ARG A 76 12.24 -2.28 0.98
CA ARG A 76 11.12 -2.93 1.65
C ARG A 76 10.97 -2.44 3.08
N PHE A 77 9.74 -2.39 3.54
CA PHE A 77 9.40 -2.12 4.93
C PHE A 77 9.31 -3.44 5.69
N LYS A 78 10.02 -3.52 6.81
CA LYS A 78 10.02 -4.70 7.69
C LYS A 78 8.78 -4.67 8.58
N LEU A 79 7.82 -5.53 8.28
CA LEU A 79 6.62 -5.69 9.10
C LEU A 79 6.98 -6.33 10.45
N ASN A 80 6.38 -5.82 11.52
CA ASN A 80 6.35 -6.53 12.80
C ASN A 80 5.40 -7.72 12.67
N GLU A 81 5.74 -8.80 13.37
CA GLU A 81 4.89 -9.98 13.48
C GLU A 81 3.70 -9.72 14.41
N GLY A 82 2.68 -10.55 14.27
CA GLY A 82 1.50 -10.51 15.12
C GLY A 82 0.32 -9.77 14.50
N LYS A 83 -0.62 -9.42 15.37
CA LYS A 83 -1.89 -8.80 14.98
C LYS A 83 -1.76 -7.30 14.86
N ILE A 84 -2.39 -6.76 13.82
CA ILE A 84 -2.48 -5.33 13.53
C ILE A 84 -3.94 -4.96 13.71
N HIS A 85 -4.21 -3.95 14.52
CA HIS A 85 -5.56 -3.46 14.79
C HIS A 85 -5.68 -2.00 14.38
N PHE A 86 -6.82 -1.62 13.85
CA PHE A 86 -7.20 -0.23 13.67
C PHE A 86 -8.71 -0.07 13.75
N ASP A 87 -9.15 1.11 14.16
CA ASP A 87 -10.56 1.44 14.22
C ASP A 87 -11.02 2.04 12.89
N ASP A 88 -12.15 1.52 12.40
CA ASP A 88 -12.80 1.95 11.18
C ASP A 88 -14.24 2.40 11.49
N MET A 89 -14.59 3.60 11.08
CA MET A 89 -15.91 4.19 11.39
C MET A 89 -17.08 3.44 10.74
N VAL A 90 -16.82 2.68 9.68
CA VAL A 90 -17.83 1.92 8.93
C VAL A 90 -17.82 0.45 9.32
N ARG A 91 -16.62 -0.12 9.54
CA ARG A 91 -16.40 -1.55 9.76
C ARG A 91 -16.22 -1.95 11.22
N GLY A 92 -16.12 -0.96 12.12
CA GLY A 92 -15.72 -1.20 13.50
C GLY A 92 -14.22 -1.52 13.63
N THR A 93 -13.82 -2.25 14.66
CA THR A 93 -12.42 -2.64 14.83
C THR A 93 -12.03 -3.71 13.80
N VAL A 94 -11.02 -3.40 13.01
CA VAL A 94 -10.46 -4.29 11.98
C VAL A 94 -9.18 -4.91 12.49
N GLU A 95 -9.03 -6.22 12.32
CA GLU A 95 -7.84 -6.98 12.70
C GLU A 95 -7.22 -7.67 11.48
N PHE A 96 -5.90 -7.59 11.35
CA PHE A 96 -5.10 -8.37 10.40
C PHE A 96 -3.99 -9.12 11.12
N ASP A 97 -3.66 -10.30 10.64
CA ASP A 97 -2.41 -10.96 10.99
C ASP A 97 -1.33 -10.53 9.97
N ALA A 98 -0.21 -10.00 10.45
CA ALA A 98 0.89 -9.57 9.60
C ALA A 98 1.41 -10.69 8.68
N ALA A 99 1.32 -11.95 9.12
CA ALA A 99 1.70 -13.11 8.32
C ALA A 99 0.87 -13.25 7.03
N ASN A 100 -0.37 -12.71 7.01
CA ASN A 100 -1.27 -12.77 5.86
C ASN A 100 -1.13 -11.58 4.90
N LEU A 101 -0.21 -10.63 5.16
CA LEU A 101 0.01 -9.46 4.30
C LEU A 101 0.93 -9.72 3.10
N GLY A 102 1.34 -10.97 2.87
CA GLY A 102 2.13 -11.35 1.71
C GLY A 102 3.63 -11.03 1.80
N GLY A 103 4.15 -10.88 3.03
CA GLY A 103 5.54 -10.54 3.32
C GLY A 103 5.81 -9.03 3.32
N ASP A 104 7.06 -8.66 3.52
CA ASP A 104 7.48 -7.26 3.62
C ASP A 104 7.18 -6.48 2.33
N PRO A 105 6.35 -5.43 2.39
CA PRO A 105 5.97 -4.69 1.21
C PRO A 105 7.15 -3.84 0.68
N VAL A 106 7.22 -3.68 -0.63
CA VAL A 106 8.06 -2.65 -1.23
C VAL A 106 7.50 -1.28 -0.82
N ILE A 107 8.35 -0.36 -0.42
CA ILE A 107 7.98 1.02 -0.08
C ILE A 107 8.61 2.04 -1.04
N ILE A 108 9.79 1.73 -1.61
CA ILE A 108 10.45 2.53 -2.65
C ILE A 108 10.81 1.60 -3.80
N ARG A 109 10.49 2.01 -5.01
CA ARG A 109 10.86 1.30 -6.25
C ARG A 109 12.34 1.50 -6.59
N SER A 110 12.88 0.69 -7.50
CA SER A 110 14.27 0.81 -7.96
C SER A 110 14.60 2.19 -8.58
N ASN A 111 13.62 2.86 -9.13
CA ASN A 111 13.77 4.23 -9.66
C ASN A 111 13.63 5.33 -8.59
N GLY A 112 13.62 4.99 -7.30
CA GLY A 112 13.52 5.93 -6.18
C GLY A 112 12.10 6.45 -5.89
N VAL A 113 11.10 6.04 -6.66
CA VAL A 113 9.71 6.51 -6.48
C VAL A 113 9.02 5.75 -5.34
N PRO A 114 8.47 6.44 -4.32
CA PRO A 114 7.71 5.79 -3.25
C PRO A 114 6.42 5.18 -3.79
N ILE A 115 6.01 4.06 -3.20
CA ILE A 115 4.70 3.48 -3.46
C ILE A 115 3.62 4.14 -2.60
N PHE A 116 2.37 3.94 -2.99
CA PHE A 116 1.20 4.54 -2.36
C PHE A 116 1.16 4.37 -0.83
N ALA A 117 1.41 3.15 -0.33
CA ALA A 117 1.31 2.89 1.11
C ALA A 117 2.29 3.72 1.94
N PHE A 118 3.53 3.89 1.46
CA PHE A 118 4.55 4.67 2.15
C PHE A 118 4.36 6.17 1.93
N GLY A 119 4.24 6.60 0.66
CA GLY A 119 4.08 8.02 0.34
C GLY A 119 2.86 8.63 1.01
N GLY A 120 1.71 7.91 0.99
CA GLY A 120 0.50 8.35 1.67
C GLY A 120 0.68 8.46 3.18
N ALA A 121 1.28 7.46 3.83
CA ALA A 121 1.51 7.50 5.28
C ALA A 121 2.44 8.66 5.70
N VAL A 122 3.52 8.90 4.95
CA VAL A 122 4.42 10.05 5.21
C VAL A 122 3.69 11.38 5.02
N ASP A 123 2.89 11.49 3.98
CA ASP A 123 2.10 12.70 3.71
C ASP A 123 1.09 12.96 4.82
N ASP A 124 0.38 11.92 5.26
CA ASP A 124 -0.63 12.01 6.31
C ASP A 124 -0.01 12.37 7.67
N VAL A 125 1.17 11.81 8.00
CA VAL A 125 1.93 12.18 9.21
C VAL A 125 2.33 13.66 9.16
N ASN A 126 2.92 14.10 8.04
CA ASN A 126 3.40 15.48 7.89
C ASN A 126 2.26 16.51 7.91
N GLN A 127 1.12 16.15 7.36
CA GLN A 127 -0.07 17.01 7.32
C GLN A 127 -0.96 16.86 8.55
N LYS A 128 -0.61 15.97 9.48
CA LYS A 128 -1.39 15.69 10.71
C LYS A 128 -2.83 15.30 10.39
N ILE A 129 -3.00 14.44 9.38
CA ILE A 129 -4.32 13.95 8.98
C ILE A 129 -4.91 13.14 10.12
N THR A 130 -6.14 13.46 10.50
CA THR A 130 -6.85 12.82 11.61
C THR A 130 -7.81 11.73 11.15
N HIS A 131 -8.33 11.83 9.93
CA HIS A 131 -9.30 10.88 9.38
C HIS A 131 -8.96 10.59 7.91
N VAL A 132 -9.02 9.31 7.54
CA VAL A 132 -8.82 8.84 6.15
C VAL A 132 -10.08 8.12 5.69
N ILE A 133 -10.84 8.76 4.77
CA ILE A 133 -12.07 8.21 4.20
C ILE A 133 -11.77 7.79 2.76
N ARG A 134 -11.97 6.50 2.44
CA ARG A 134 -11.62 5.95 1.13
C ARG A 134 -12.38 4.66 0.80
N GLY A 135 -12.18 4.10 -0.38
CA GLY A 135 -12.80 2.83 -0.77
C GLY A 135 -12.24 1.63 0.01
N GLU A 136 -13.07 0.63 0.22
CA GLU A 136 -12.74 -0.60 0.95
C GLU A 136 -11.64 -1.46 0.29
N ASP A 137 -11.34 -1.23 -0.98
CA ASP A 137 -10.22 -1.87 -1.68
C ASP A 137 -8.85 -1.52 -1.08
N HIS A 138 -8.80 -0.52 -0.19
CA HIS A 138 -7.61 -0.11 0.55
C HIS A 138 -7.52 -0.67 1.98
N VAL A 139 -8.44 -1.50 2.46
CA VAL A 139 -8.42 -2.04 3.84
C VAL A 139 -7.11 -2.78 4.16
N THR A 140 -6.64 -3.63 3.25
CA THR A 140 -5.34 -4.33 3.42
C THR A 140 -4.16 -3.34 3.43
N ASN A 141 -4.21 -2.28 2.60
CA ASN A 141 -3.18 -1.25 2.62
C ASN A 141 -3.14 -0.51 3.95
N THR A 142 -4.28 -0.35 4.61
CA THR A 142 -4.38 0.28 5.94
C THR A 142 -3.57 -0.50 6.97
N ALA A 143 -3.64 -1.82 6.99
CA ALA A 143 -2.85 -2.64 7.92
C ALA A 143 -1.34 -2.39 7.76
N ILE A 144 -0.85 -2.23 6.53
CA ILE A 144 0.54 -1.89 6.25
C ILE A 144 0.83 -0.45 6.71
N GLN A 145 -0.06 0.50 6.41
CA GLN A 145 0.11 1.90 6.75
C GLN A 145 0.13 2.14 8.25
N VAL A 146 -0.70 1.43 9.04
CA VAL A 146 -0.68 1.49 10.51
C VAL A 146 0.73 1.24 11.03
N GLN A 147 1.38 0.18 10.59
CA GLN A 147 2.76 -0.11 11.01
C GLN A 147 3.77 0.95 10.52
N ILE A 148 3.53 1.58 9.37
CA ILE A 148 4.38 2.68 8.89
C ILE A 148 4.18 3.93 9.76
N PHE A 149 2.93 4.29 10.10
CA PHE A 149 2.62 5.40 11.03
C PHE A 149 3.35 5.22 12.35
N GLU A 150 3.24 4.04 12.96
CA GLU A 150 3.91 3.69 14.22
C GLU A 150 5.43 3.81 14.11
N ALA A 151 6.02 3.27 13.03
CA ALA A 151 7.46 3.32 12.81
C ALA A 151 7.97 4.75 12.59
N LEU A 152 7.16 5.62 12.00
CA LEU A 152 7.49 7.04 11.84
C LEU A 152 7.27 7.84 13.13
N GLY A 153 6.61 7.26 14.14
CA GLY A 153 6.23 7.95 15.37
C GLY A 153 5.05 8.91 15.16
N GLY A 154 4.27 8.69 14.11
CA GLY A 154 3.07 9.45 13.80
C GLY A 154 1.84 8.92 14.54
N THR A 155 0.80 9.75 14.62
CA THR A 155 -0.50 9.31 15.11
C THR A 155 -1.23 8.56 13.99
N VAL A 156 -1.72 7.35 14.28
CA VAL A 156 -2.54 6.58 13.35
C VAL A 156 -3.89 7.29 13.18
N PRO A 157 -4.31 7.65 11.94
CA PRO A 157 -5.61 8.26 11.71
C PRO A 157 -6.77 7.31 12.02
N ILE A 158 -7.95 7.86 12.25
CA ILE A 158 -9.20 7.11 12.21
C ILE A 158 -9.55 6.83 10.75
N PHE A 159 -9.89 5.59 10.42
CA PHE A 159 -10.24 5.20 9.06
C PHE A 159 -11.74 5.08 8.85
N ALA A 160 -12.18 5.26 7.61
CA ALA A 160 -13.52 4.94 7.15
C ALA A 160 -13.42 4.32 5.75
N HIS A 161 -13.62 3.02 5.66
CA HIS A 161 -13.59 2.30 4.39
C HIS A 161 -15.02 2.12 3.86
N MET A 162 -15.35 2.95 2.86
CA MET A 162 -16.66 2.94 2.22
C MET A 162 -16.79 1.75 1.27
N PRO A 163 -17.98 1.13 1.17
CA PRO A 163 -18.22 0.08 0.20
C PRO A 163 -18.01 0.58 -1.23
N MET A 164 -17.61 -0.33 -2.10
CA MET A 164 -17.45 -0.05 -3.53
C MET A 164 -18.80 -0.17 -4.24
N LEU A 165 -19.02 0.71 -5.21
CA LEU A 165 -20.14 0.54 -6.12
C LEU A 165 -19.90 -0.71 -6.99
N ALA A 166 -20.91 -1.57 -7.06
CA ALA A 166 -20.89 -2.77 -7.86
C ALA A 166 -21.85 -2.66 -9.05
N ALA A 167 -21.58 -3.40 -10.12
CA ALA A 167 -22.52 -3.62 -11.20
C ALA A 167 -23.65 -4.56 -10.73
N GLU A 168 -24.71 -4.71 -11.53
CA GLU A 168 -25.87 -5.55 -11.21
C GLU A 168 -25.49 -7.02 -10.96
N ASP A 169 -24.43 -7.50 -11.63
CA ASP A 169 -23.87 -8.84 -11.46
C ASP A 169 -22.95 -8.98 -10.22
N GLY A 170 -22.79 -7.92 -9.41
CA GLY A 170 -21.92 -7.87 -8.26
C GLY A 170 -20.44 -7.64 -8.58
N SER A 171 -20.08 -7.51 -9.85
CA SER A 171 -18.70 -7.21 -10.22
C SER A 171 -18.32 -5.75 -9.90
N LYS A 172 -17.02 -5.51 -9.68
CA LYS A 172 -16.52 -4.15 -9.45
C LYS A 172 -16.71 -3.29 -10.70
N LEU A 173 -17.37 -2.14 -10.55
CA LEU A 173 -17.45 -1.15 -11.61
C LEU A 173 -16.04 -0.74 -12.05
N SER A 174 -15.70 -0.99 -13.31
CA SER A 174 -14.40 -0.62 -13.86
C SER A 174 -14.58 0.41 -14.97
N LYS A 175 -13.62 1.34 -15.07
CA LYS A 175 -13.58 2.37 -16.14
C LYS A 175 -13.53 1.79 -17.57
N ARG A 176 -13.44 0.47 -17.73
CA ARG A 176 -13.31 -0.22 -19.03
C ARG A 176 -14.63 -0.84 -19.52
N LEU A 177 -15.64 -0.91 -18.67
CA LEU A 177 -16.97 -1.44 -18.99
C LEU A 177 -17.95 -0.27 -18.81
N ASP A 178 -18.47 0.25 -19.91
CA ASP A 178 -19.47 1.32 -20.05
C ASP A 178 -19.68 2.13 -18.79
N SER A 179 -18.87 3.16 -18.67
CA SER A 179 -18.72 3.88 -17.42
C SER A 179 -19.88 4.84 -17.19
N PHE A 180 -20.61 4.63 -16.14
CA PHE A 180 -21.38 5.71 -15.51
C PHE A 180 -20.40 6.77 -14.97
N SER A 181 -19.82 7.56 -15.87
CA SER A 181 -19.04 8.72 -15.43
C SER A 181 -19.99 9.83 -14.99
N LEU A 182 -19.57 10.65 -14.02
CA LEU A 182 -20.35 11.81 -13.63
C LEU A 182 -20.60 12.77 -14.80
N GLN A 183 -19.71 12.79 -15.79
CA GLN A 183 -19.88 13.59 -17.01
C GLN A 183 -21.02 13.06 -17.89
N GLU A 184 -21.10 11.73 -18.05
CA GLU A 184 -22.19 11.10 -18.80
C GLU A 184 -23.52 11.28 -18.08
N MET A 185 -23.58 11.01 -16.77
CA MET A 185 -24.79 11.26 -15.97
C MET A 185 -25.28 12.72 -16.10
N ARG A 186 -24.33 13.66 -16.10
CA ARG A 186 -24.65 15.08 -16.30
C ARG A 186 -25.19 15.35 -17.71
N ALA A 187 -24.59 14.72 -18.73
CA ALA A 187 -25.04 14.86 -20.13
C ALA A 187 -26.44 14.26 -20.35
N GLU A 188 -26.75 13.18 -19.65
CA GLU A 188 -28.07 12.52 -19.64
C GLU A 188 -29.11 13.26 -18.79
N GLY A 189 -28.72 14.33 -18.07
CA GLY A 189 -29.63 15.15 -17.29
C GLY A 189 -29.94 14.65 -15.88
N TYR A 190 -29.18 13.70 -15.35
CA TYR A 190 -29.36 13.27 -13.96
C TYR A 190 -29.10 14.42 -12.98
N HIS A 191 -30.00 14.59 -12.03
CA HIS A 191 -29.87 15.64 -11.01
C HIS A 191 -28.81 15.24 -9.96
N PRO A 192 -27.82 16.09 -9.62
CA PRO A 192 -26.75 15.73 -8.70
C PRO A 192 -27.21 15.22 -7.33
N LEU A 193 -28.27 15.80 -6.76
CA LEU A 193 -28.82 15.36 -5.48
C LEU A 193 -29.49 13.97 -5.58
N ALA A 194 -30.04 13.60 -6.73
CA ALA A 194 -30.60 12.27 -6.92
C ALA A 194 -29.48 11.21 -6.91
N ILE A 195 -28.34 11.50 -7.54
CA ILE A 195 -27.15 10.63 -7.52
C ILE A 195 -26.63 10.49 -6.09
N LEU A 196 -26.49 11.61 -5.35
CA LEU A 196 -26.01 11.57 -3.97
C LEU A 196 -26.95 10.79 -3.06
N ASN A 197 -28.27 10.97 -3.18
CA ASN A 197 -29.23 10.23 -2.38
C ASN A 197 -29.20 8.73 -2.69
N TYR A 198 -29.07 8.36 -3.95
CA TYR A 198 -28.96 6.95 -4.37
C TYR A 198 -27.71 6.28 -3.81
N ILE A 199 -26.57 6.98 -3.81
CA ILE A 199 -25.31 6.44 -3.27
C ILE A 199 -25.34 6.34 -1.74
N ALA A 200 -26.12 7.22 -1.07
CA ALA A 200 -26.22 7.27 0.38
C ALA A 200 -27.28 6.33 0.98
N SER A 201 -28.11 5.71 0.15
CA SER A 201 -29.15 4.75 0.58
C SER A 201 -28.62 3.33 0.58
#